data_a8fa54d9e7c660d8a019f306c2e40f09
#
_entry.id   a8fa54d9e7c660d8a019f306c2e40f09
#
_cell.length_a   1.000
_cell.length_b   1.000
_cell.length_c   1.000
_cell.angle_alpha   90.00
_cell.angle_beta   90.00
_cell.angle_gamma   90.00
#
_symmetry.space_group_name_H-M   'P 1'
#
loop_
_entity.id
_entity.type
_entity.pdbx_description
1 polymer ?
#
loop_
_entity_poly.entity_id
_entity_poly.type
_entity_poly.pdbx_seq_one_letter_code
_entity_poly.pdbx_strand_id
1 'polypeptide(L)'
;MRFLIIDDDAEYRQVLRYHLEVEWPDAAIDEYQPSSAGPFPKTLGLDQVDLILLGHPVANDDGFGCLRRLRARDDCPPVLLFAQESDEFLAVDALKAGAANFFPKARVKHQRLIDAVRGELRVDRLDPTGALLVDHRVLNGARKRRLIAKLYAGDLTSVYLAEAEDSAERIALKVLRHVPDAGASRLFDRFLQEYEIIARIAHPNVVRIFDLGVADDHAYIAMEYLGAGNLAERLTKALPPAVVLDYTRQIGGALQAIHSAGVLHRDLKPANIMFRDTGSLALIDFGLAKQVRLHAAITGTGQIFGTPYYMSPEQGHAEPTDERSDLYSLGCIAHEMLTGDRPFTASSPMGVIYRHANAPRPRLHRDLTAFQPILDRLLAIDRLERFQSAAELLDALDGLKVG
;
A
#
# COMPACT_ATOMS: atom_id res chain seq x y z
N MET A 1 26.15 15.76 -3.34
CA MET A 1 24.77 15.65 -3.79
C MET A 1 24.61 16.52 -5.03
N ARG A 2 23.97 16.02 -6.09
CA ARG A 2 23.84 16.76 -7.35
C ARG A 2 22.40 16.67 -7.86
N PHE A 3 21.78 17.82 -8.06
CA PHE A 3 20.41 17.95 -8.58
C PHE A 3 20.42 18.48 -10.02
N LEU A 4 19.43 18.05 -10.81
CA LEU A 4 19.21 18.59 -12.15
C LEU A 4 17.79 19.15 -12.24
N ILE A 5 17.67 20.45 -12.49
CA ILE A 5 16.39 21.12 -12.73
C ILE A 5 16.19 21.28 -14.24
N ILE A 6 15.12 20.71 -14.78
CA ILE A 6 14.73 20.81 -16.19
C ILE A 6 13.39 21.54 -16.25
N ASP A 7 13.41 22.81 -16.64
CA ASP A 7 12.18 23.63 -16.77
C ASP A 7 12.47 24.81 -17.72
N ASP A 8 11.48 25.24 -18.49
CA ASP A 8 11.60 26.42 -19.33
C ASP A 8 11.37 27.73 -18.56
N ASP A 9 10.65 27.68 -17.45
CA ASP A 9 10.36 28.82 -16.60
C ASP A 9 11.57 29.16 -15.70
N ALA A 10 12.23 30.26 -16.04
CA ALA A 10 13.43 30.71 -15.31
C ALA A 10 13.13 31.11 -13.86
N GLU A 11 11.98 31.74 -13.61
CA GLU A 11 11.59 32.17 -12.26
C GLU A 11 11.30 30.91 -11.39
N TYR A 12 10.64 29.91 -11.96
CA TYR A 12 10.36 28.70 -11.25
C TYR A 12 11.61 27.84 -10.98
N ARG A 13 12.60 27.81 -11.89
CA ARG A 13 13.90 27.20 -11.62
C ARG A 13 14.58 27.84 -10.42
N GLN A 14 14.53 29.19 -10.30
CA GLN A 14 15.07 29.89 -9.13
C GLN A 14 14.34 29.53 -7.83
N VAL A 15 13.02 29.37 -7.87
CA VAL A 15 12.24 28.91 -6.71
C VAL A 15 12.68 27.53 -6.26
N LEU A 16 12.80 26.57 -7.19
CA LEU A 16 13.26 25.23 -6.87
C LEU A 16 14.71 25.24 -6.34
N ARG A 17 15.59 25.99 -6.99
CA ARG A 17 16.98 26.18 -6.54
C ARG A 17 17.03 26.70 -5.11
N TYR A 18 16.29 27.78 -4.81
CA TYR A 18 16.24 28.36 -3.48
C TYR A 18 15.84 27.32 -2.42
N HIS A 19 14.81 26.52 -2.67
CA HIS A 19 14.38 25.47 -1.76
C HIS A 19 15.44 24.40 -1.54
N LEU A 20 16.19 24.02 -2.58
CA LEU A 20 17.27 23.05 -2.48
C LEU A 20 18.50 23.62 -1.75
N GLU A 21 18.91 24.85 -2.04
CA GLU A 21 20.07 25.51 -1.42
C GLU A 21 19.86 25.76 0.07
N VAL A 22 18.63 26.09 0.50
CA VAL A 22 18.29 26.25 1.92
C VAL A 22 18.50 24.97 2.69
N GLU A 23 18.18 23.81 2.09
CA GLU A 23 18.25 22.51 2.77
C GLU A 23 19.61 21.82 2.57
N TRP A 24 20.22 21.99 1.40
CA TRP A 24 21.50 21.39 1.03
C TRP A 24 22.45 22.47 0.46
N PRO A 25 23.07 23.28 1.32
CA PRO A 25 23.93 24.41 0.88
C PRO A 25 25.13 23.98 0.01
N ASP A 26 25.62 22.75 0.22
CA ASP A 26 26.79 22.19 -0.49
C ASP A 26 26.38 21.34 -1.71
N ALA A 27 25.12 21.32 -2.11
CA ALA A 27 24.69 20.55 -3.27
C ALA A 27 25.02 21.25 -4.59
N ALA A 28 25.49 20.49 -5.56
CA ALA A 28 25.59 20.99 -6.94
C ALA A 28 24.19 20.99 -7.60
N ILE A 29 23.78 22.13 -8.13
CA ILE A 29 22.48 22.26 -8.80
C ILE A 29 22.71 22.71 -10.24
N ASP A 30 22.48 21.78 -11.17
CA ASP A 30 22.54 22.07 -12.60
C ASP A 30 21.14 22.43 -13.11
N GLU A 31 21.11 23.32 -14.10
CA GLU A 31 19.87 23.72 -14.76
C GLU A 31 19.92 23.42 -16.25
N TYR A 32 18.80 22.96 -16.78
CA TYR A 32 18.61 22.71 -18.20
C TYR A 32 17.31 23.35 -18.67
N GLN A 33 17.42 24.18 -19.74
CA GLN A 33 16.28 24.86 -20.36
C GLN A 33 16.07 24.31 -21.77
N PRO A 34 15.09 23.42 -21.98
CA PRO A 34 14.85 22.78 -23.27
C PRO A 34 14.51 23.76 -24.43
N SER A 35 13.80 24.87 -24.13
CA SER A 35 13.44 25.87 -25.15
C SER A 35 14.65 26.57 -25.77
N SER A 36 15.76 26.71 -25.03
CA SER A 36 16.99 27.38 -25.52
C SER A 36 18.10 26.40 -25.90
N ALA A 37 18.22 25.28 -25.14
CA ALA A 37 19.30 24.30 -25.33
C ALA A 37 18.90 23.13 -26.25
N GLY A 38 17.63 23.06 -26.66
CA GLY A 38 17.08 21.96 -27.44
C GLY A 38 16.60 20.77 -26.57
N PRO A 39 16.16 19.69 -27.20
CA PRO A 39 15.70 18.50 -26.46
C PRO A 39 16.84 17.91 -25.64
N PHE A 40 16.52 17.38 -24.46
CA PHE A 40 17.49 16.83 -23.52
C PHE A 40 18.41 15.80 -24.20
N PRO A 41 19.76 16.01 -24.19
CA PRO A 41 20.69 15.20 -24.95
C PRO A 41 20.76 13.76 -24.43
N LYS A 42 20.71 12.78 -25.32
CA LYS A 42 20.85 11.36 -24.97
C LYS A 42 22.23 11.01 -24.39
N THR A 43 23.24 11.84 -24.67
CA THR A 43 24.64 11.62 -24.26
C THR A 43 25.00 12.28 -22.94
N LEU A 44 24.11 13.07 -22.33
CA LEU A 44 24.39 13.66 -21.03
C LEU A 44 24.36 12.55 -19.95
N GLY A 45 25.50 12.33 -19.29
CA GLY A 45 25.59 11.35 -18.20
C GLY A 45 24.71 11.77 -17.03
N LEU A 46 23.83 10.87 -16.60
CA LEU A 46 23.00 11.03 -15.41
C LEU A 46 23.54 10.26 -14.19
N ASP A 47 24.64 9.55 -14.40
CA ASP A 47 25.32 8.70 -13.39
C ASP A 47 25.79 9.48 -12.14
N GLN A 48 25.94 10.79 -12.27
CA GLN A 48 26.31 11.67 -11.15
C GLN A 48 25.15 12.54 -10.63
N VAL A 49 23.95 12.40 -11.20
CA VAL A 49 22.77 13.15 -10.77
C VAL A 49 21.98 12.31 -9.76
N ASP A 50 21.76 12.83 -8.58
CA ASP A 50 21.04 12.14 -7.50
C ASP A 50 19.51 12.22 -7.69
N LEU A 51 19.01 13.31 -8.31
CA LEU A 51 17.57 13.53 -8.52
C LEU A 51 17.30 14.58 -9.60
N ILE A 52 16.25 14.37 -10.38
CA ILE A 52 15.78 15.31 -11.41
C ILE A 52 14.48 15.98 -10.96
N LEU A 53 14.41 17.31 -11.08
CA LEU A 53 13.19 18.10 -10.95
C LEU A 53 12.77 18.54 -12.35
N LEU A 54 11.68 17.96 -12.88
CA LEU A 54 11.20 18.15 -14.24
C LEU A 54 9.95 19.01 -14.28
N GLY A 55 9.99 20.14 -14.97
CA GLY A 55 8.82 20.96 -15.25
C GLY A 55 7.90 20.38 -16.32
N HIS A 56 6.65 20.80 -16.32
CA HIS A 56 5.64 20.47 -17.31
C HIS A 56 4.73 21.68 -17.56
N PRO A 57 4.47 22.07 -18.81
CA PRO A 57 5.09 21.56 -20.04
C PRO A 57 6.54 22.06 -20.21
N VAL A 58 7.36 21.33 -20.96
CA VAL A 58 8.71 21.76 -21.36
C VAL A 58 8.84 21.74 -22.88
N ALA A 59 9.31 22.85 -23.46
CA ALA A 59 9.40 23.07 -24.90
C ALA A 59 8.04 22.77 -25.60
N ASN A 60 8.06 22.25 -26.81
CA ASN A 60 6.85 21.82 -27.52
C ASN A 60 6.46 20.36 -27.25
N ASP A 61 6.89 19.82 -26.13
CA ASP A 61 6.60 18.44 -25.71
C ASP A 61 5.46 18.46 -24.68
N ASP A 62 4.58 17.48 -24.72
CA ASP A 62 3.50 17.29 -23.74
C ASP A 62 4.01 17.00 -22.31
N GLY A 63 5.30 17.20 -22.06
CA GLY A 63 6.02 17.00 -20.80
C GLY A 63 6.23 15.53 -20.43
N PHE A 64 5.30 14.65 -20.78
CA PHE A 64 5.45 13.21 -20.59
C PHE A 64 6.43 12.57 -21.57
N GLY A 65 6.62 13.15 -22.76
CA GLY A 65 7.63 12.70 -23.70
C GLY A 65 9.03 12.82 -23.13
N CYS A 66 9.35 13.93 -22.46
CA CYS A 66 10.63 14.12 -21.78
C CYS A 66 10.80 13.10 -20.63
N LEU A 67 9.78 12.93 -19.78
CA LEU A 67 9.79 11.96 -18.68
C LEU A 67 10.01 10.53 -19.19
N ARG A 68 9.27 10.10 -20.23
CA ARG A 68 9.43 8.75 -20.81
C ARG A 68 10.82 8.54 -21.39
N ARG A 69 11.41 9.56 -22.06
CA ARG A 69 12.78 9.48 -22.59
C ARG A 69 13.83 9.37 -21.48
N LEU A 70 13.64 10.10 -20.36
CA LEU A 70 14.51 9.98 -19.19
C LEU A 70 14.40 8.58 -18.57
N ARG A 71 13.17 8.11 -18.33
CA ARG A 71 12.91 6.82 -17.70
C ARG A 71 13.25 5.59 -18.57
N ALA A 72 13.42 5.79 -19.88
CA ALA A 72 13.94 4.75 -20.79
C ALA A 72 15.46 4.51 -20.67
N ARG A 73 16.16 5.29 -19.85
CA ARG A 73 17.60 5.15 -19.60
C ARG A 73 17.82 4.37 -18.31
N ASP A 74 18.77 3.44 -18.32
CA ASP A 74 19.13 2.62 -17.16
C ASP A 74 19.79 3.45 -16.04
N ASP A 75 20.43 4.58 -16.39
CA ASP A 75 21.10 5.51 -15.47
C ASP A 75 20.19 6.65 -14.98
N CYS A 76 18.88 6.60 -15.20
CA CYS A 76 17.96 7.68 -14.84
C CYS A 76 17.67 7.68 -13.33
N PRO A 77 18.05 8.75 -12.60
CA PRO A 77 17.72 8.92 -11.20
C PRO A 77 16.20 9.17 -11.02
N PRO A 78 15.69 9.21 -9.77
CA PRO A 78 14.32 9.58 -9.50
C PRO A 78 13.96 10.93 -10.12
N VAL A 79 12.73 11.03 -10.67
CA VAL A 79 12.22 12.23 -11.32
C VAL A 79 11.00 12.76 -10.58
N LEU A 80 11.06 13.97 -10.02
CA LEU A 80 9.90 14.69 -9.51
C LEU A 80 9.32 15.59 -10.61
N LEU A 81 8.01 15.44 -10.90
CA LEU A 81 7.34 16.23 -11.94
C LEU A 81 6.60 17.44 -11.34
N PHE A 82 6.78 18.61 -11.96
CA PHE A 82 6.15 19.88 -11.55
C PHE A 82 5.29 20.42 -12.68
N ALA A 83 3.96 20.48 -12.50
CA ALA A 83 3.04 20.94 -13.52
C ALA A 83 2.37 22.26 -13.16
N GLN A 84 2.05 23.08 -14.18
CA GLN A 84 1.41 24.37 -14.02
C GLN A 84 -0.06 24.22 -13.61
N GLU A 85 -0.75 23.21 -14.16
CA GLU A 85 -2.12 22.89 -13.84
C GLU A 85 -2.18 21.75 -12.82
N SER A 86 -3.14 21.80 -11.90
CA SER A 86 -3.41 20.74 -10.92
C SER A 86 -4.63 19.94 -11.35
N ASP A 87 -4.45 19.03 -12.31
CA ASP A 87 -5.46 18.04 -12.67
C ASP A 87 -5.08 16.69 -12.05
N GLU A 88 -6.06 16.02 -11.44
CA GLU A 88 -5.87 14.70 -10.84
C GLU A 88 -5.50 13.63 -11.89
N PHE A 89 -6.02 13.76 -13.11
CA PHE A 89 -5.65 12.88 -14.22
C PHE A 89 -4.18 13.06 -14.61
N LEU A 90 -3.69 14.30 -14.62
CA LEU A 90 -2.32 14.63 -14.93
C LEU A 90 -1.35 14.01 -13.89
N ALA A 91 -1.71 14.02 -12.61
CA ALA A 91 -0.91 13.40 -11.55
C ALA A 91 -0.83 11.86 -11.73
N VAL A 92 -1.95 11.22 -12.05
CA VAL A 92 -2.01 9.78 -12.31
C VAL A 92 -1.18 9.40 -13.54
N ASP A 93 -1.27 10.19 -14.61
CA ASP A 93 -0.53 9.93 -15.84
C ASP A 93 0.98 10.20 -15.67
N ALA A 94 1.37 11.18 -14.85
CA ALA A 94 2.75 11.41 -14.47
C ALA A 94 3.37 10.20 -13.74
N LEU A 95 2.66 9.67 -12.74
CA LEU A 95 3.11 8.48 -11.98
C LEU A 95 3.18 7.24 -12.87
N LYS A 96 2.21 7.03 -13.76
CA LYS A 96 2.23 5.95 -14.76
C LYS A 96 3.38 6.09 -15.75
N ALA A 97 3.73 7.32 -16.11
CA ALA A 97 4.87 7.61 -17.00
C ALA A 97 6.23 7.44 -16.29
N GLY A 98 6.23 7.14 -14.98
CA GLY A 98 7.42 6.83 -14.19
C GLY A 98 7.96 7.99 -13.35
N ALA A 99 7.19 9.07 -13.11
CA ALA A 99 7.56 10.06 -12.11
C ALA A 99 7.54 9.44 -10.72
N ALA A 100 8.53 9.77 -9.91
CA ALA A 100 8.60 9.35 -8.50
C ALA A 100 7.59 10.11 -7.63
N ASN A 101 7.32 11.38 -8.00
CA ASN A 101 6.29 12.20 -7.35
C ASN A 101 5.79 13.30 -8.30
N PHE A 102 4.64 13.92 -7.96
CA PHE A 102 4.01 14.98 -8.73
C PHE A 102 3.67 16.19 -7.85
N PHE A 103 3.94 17.40 -8.36
CA PHE A 103 3.69 18.66 -7.68
C PHE A 103 3.02 19.69 -8.59
N PRO A 104 1.88 20.28 -8.20
CA PRO A 104 1.38 21.49 -8.83
C PRO A 104 2.30 22.67 -8.51
N LYS A 105 2.83 23.38 -9.51
CA LYS A 105 3.76 24.53 -9.34
C LYS A 105 3.21 25.58 -8.37
N ALA A 106 1.93 25.91 -8.47
CA ALA A 106 1.27 26.91 -7.64
C ALA A 106 1.11 26.52 -6.15
N ARG A 107 1.33 25.24 -5.79
CA ARG A 107 1.08 24.72 -4.45
C ARG A 107 2.30 24.06 -3.81
N VAL A 108 3.49 24.27 -4.35
CA VAL A 108 4.72 23.73 -3.78
C VAL A 108 5.03 24.46 -2.50
N LYS A 109 5.01 23.73 -1.38
CA LYS A 109 5.48 24.21 -0.07
C LYS A 109 6.87 23.66 0.18
N HIS A 110 7.76 24.47 0.77
CA HIS A 110 9.13 24.10 1.07
C HIS A 110 9.23 22.72 1.73
N GLN A 111 8.59 22.53 2.87
CA GLN A 111 8.65 21.26 3.63
C GLN A 111 8.21 20.05 2.80
N ARG A 112 7.10 20.17 2.04
CA ARG A 112 6.58 19.08 1.21
C ARG A 112 7.55 18.70 0.08
N LEU A 113 8.20 19.69 -0.53
CA LEU A 113 9.23 19.44 -1.54
C LEU A 113 10.44 18.73 -0.93
N ILE A 114 10.95 19.26 0.18
CA ILE A 114 12.12 18.71 0.86
C ILE A 114 11.87 17.27 1.34
N ASP A 115 10.70 16.99 1.89
CA ASP A 115 10.34 15.63 2.32
C ASP A 115 10.29 14.65 1.14
N ALA A 116 9.76 15.08 -0.01
CA ALA A 116 9.76 14.25 -1.23
C ALA A 116 11.18 14.03 -1.76
N VAL A 117 12.01 15.08 -1.84
CA VAL A 117 13.41 14.99 -2.25
C VAL A 117 14.18 14.06 -1.33
N ARG A 118 14.07 14.24 0.01
CA ARG A 118 14.69 13.36 1.01
C ARG A 118 14.23 11.92 0.86
N GLY A 119 12.94 11.72 0.60
CA GLY A 119 12.37 10.41 0.36
C GLY A 119 13.04 9.67 -0.80
N GLU A 120 13.24 10.34 -1.92
CA GLU A 120 13.86 9.76 -3.11
C GLU A 120 15.39 9.62 -2.96
N LEU A 121 16.07 10.60 -2.39
CA LEU A 121 17.52 10.53 -2.13
C LEU A 121 17.91 9.43 -1.13
N ARG A 122 17.01 9.08 -0.20
CA ARG A 122 17.22 7.97 0.74
C ARG A 122 17.06 6.61 0.07
N VAL A 123 16.28 6.53 -1.01
CA VAL A 123 16.09 5.29 -1.77
C VAL A 123 17.36 4.91 -2.57
N ASP A 124 18.11 5.90 -3.07
CA ASP A 124 19.32 5.66 -3.88
C ASP A 124 20.62 5.55 -3.07
N ARG A 125 20.59 5.81 -1.76
CA ARG A 125 21.71 5.51 -0.87
C ARG A 125 21.59 4.10 -0.29
N LEU A 126 21.54 3.12 -1.17
CA LEU A 126 22.20 1.86 -0.90
C LEU A 126 23.69 2.18 -0.96
N ASP A 127 24.42 2.00 0.15
CA ASP A 127 25.87 1.93 0.04
C ASP A 127 26.22 0.81 -0.95
N PRO A 128 27.45 0.74 -1.47
CA PRO A 128 27.85 -0.33 -2.37
C PRO A 128 27.67 -1.75 -1.79
N THR A 129 27.28 -1.88 -0.52
CA THR A 129 26.95 -3.13 0.17
C THR A 129 25.43 -3.38 0.28
N GLY A 130 24.58 -2.47 -0.25
CA GLY A 130 23.13 -2.62 -0.24
C GLY A 130 22.47 -2.35 1.12
N ALA A 131 23.16 -1.65 2.01
CA ALA A 131 22.61 -1.23 3.30
C ALA A 131 21.90 0.11 3.17
N LEU A 132 20.62 0.17 3.53
CA LEU A 132 20.02 1.43 3.91
C LEU A 132 20.66 1.82 5.24
N LEU A 133 21.43 2.90 5.23
CA LEU A 133 21.78 3.59 6.45
C LEU A 133 20.50 4.24 7.01
N VAL A 134 19.64 3.44 7.62
CA VAL A 134 18.79 3.94 8.70
C VAL A 134 19.80 4.31 9.77
N ASP A 135 19.96 5.58 10.05
CA ASP A 135 20.92 6.06 11.04
C ASP A 135 20.57 5.38 12.36
N HIS A 136 21.44 4.42 12.75
CA HIS A 136 21.20 3.46 13.83
C HIS A 136 21.31 4.13 15.16
N ARG A 137 20.31 4.84 15.60
CA ARG A 137 20.05 4.96 17.02
C ARG A 137 19.24 3.74 17.45
N VAL A 138 20.01 2.72 17.85
CA VAL A 138 19.52 1.52 18.50
C VAL A 138 18.64 1.90 19.68
N LEU A 139 17.34 1.82 19.52
CA LEU A 139 16.42 1.77 20.64
C LEU A 139 16.45 0.34 21.19
N ASN A 140 17.13 0.16 22.33
CA ASN A 140 17.11 -1.00 23.21
C ASN A 140 16.89 -2.36 22.50
N GLY A 141 17.91 -2.88 21.79
CA GLY A 141 17.93 -4.24 21.30
C GLY A 141 17.52 -4.46 19.84
N ALA A 142 17.26 -3.43 19.05
CA ALA A 142 16.97 -3.58 17.63
C ALA A 142 18.19 -4.15 16.89
N ARG A 143 18.01 -5.34 16.30
CA ARG A 143 19.05 -6.01 15.50
C ARG A 143 19.29 -5.19 14.24
N LYS A 144 20.55 -4.98 13.87
CA LYS A 144 20.92 -4.38 12.59
C LYS A 144 20.36 -5.23 11.44
N ARG A 145 19.77 -4.57 10.45
CA ARG A 145 19.10 -5.24 9.31
C ARG A 145 19.54 -4.60 8.01
N ARG A 146 19.99 -5.41 7.07
CA ARG A 146 20.38 -4.97 5.74
C ARG A 146 19.16 -4.99 4.83
N LEU A 147 18.81 -3.87 4.20
CA LEU A 147 17.76 -3.83 3.19
C LEU A 147 18.27 -4.41 1.87
N ILE A 148 17.45 -5.27 1.25
CA ILE A 148 17.79 -5.95 0.00
C ILE A 148 17.02 -5.34 -1.18
N ALA A 149 15.71 -5.14 -1.00
CA ALA A 149 14.84 -4.64 -2.06
C ALA A 149 13.62 -3.91 -1.48
N LYS A 150 13.07 -2.97 -2.25
CA LYS A 150 11.78 -2.36 -1.95
C LYS A 150 10.68 -3.22 -2.57
N LEU A 151 9.79 -3.77 -1.74
CA LEU A 151 8.69 -4.62 -2.16
C LEU A 151 7.43 -3.82 -2.51
N TYR A 152 7.19 -2.72 -1.80
CA TYR A 152 6.01 -1.87 -1.99
C TYR A 152 6.30 -0.42 -1.62
N ALA A 153 5.74 0.52 -2.38
CA ALA A 153 5.76 1.94 -2.11
C ALA A 153 4.34 2.50 -2.19
N GLY A 154 3.84 2.98 -1.07
CA GLY A 154 2.59 3.73 -0.98
C GLY A 154 2.83 5.13 -0.42
N ASP A 155 1.77 5.96 -0.35
CA ASP A 155 1.88 7.37 0.06
C ASP A 155 2.45 7.55 1.47
N LEU A 156 2.04 6.71 2.43
CA LEU A 156 2.46 6.78 3.83
C LEU A 156 3.31 5.60 4.27
N THR A 157 3.25 4.46 3.56
CA THR A 157 3.93 3.25 3.96
C THR A 157 4.79 2.71 2.82
N SER A 158 5.98 2.22 3.18
CA SER A 158 6.81 1.44 2.27
C SER A 158 7.12 0.09 2.91
N VAL A 159 7.25 -0.96 2.10
CA VAL A 159 7.66 -2.28 2.58
C VAL A 159 8.95 -2.68 1.89
N TYR A 160 9.91 -3.13 2.66
CA TYR A 160 11.23 -3.56 2.20
C TYR A 160 11.46 -5.02 2.52
N LEU A 161 12.16 -5.73 1.65
CA LEU A 161 12.82 -6.98 1.98
C LEU A 161 14.13 -6.65 2.69
N ALA A 162 14.37 -7.27 3.84
CA ALA A 162 15.59 -7.09 4.62
C ALA A 162 16.13 -8.43 5.11
N GLU A 163 17.42 -8.47 5.40
CA GLU A 163 18.10 -9.58 6.08
C GLU A 163 18.56 -9.16 7.46
N ALA A 164 18.44 -10.03 8.46
CA ALA A 164 19.07 -9.85 9.75
C ALA A 164 20.60 -10.05 9.62
N GLU A 165 21.42 -9.14 10.19
CA GLU A 165 22.90 -9.27 10.09
C GLU A 165 23.43 -10.57 10.72
N ASP A 166 22.75 -11.07 11.76
CA ASP A 166 23.18 -12.25 12.52
C ASP A 166 22.66 -13.57 11.94
N SER A 167 21.75 -13.52 10.98
CA SER A 167 21.19 -14.72 10.34
C SER A 167 20.77 -14.36 8.92
N ALA A 168 20.95 -15.25 7.96
CA ALA A 168 20.44 -15.06 6.60
C ALA A 168 18.89 -15.10 6.52
N GLU A 169 18.19 -14.83 7.62
CA GLU A 169 16.73 -14.83 7.69
C GLU A 169 16.18 -13.59 7.00
N ARG A 170 15.34 -13.81 5.99
CA ARG A 170 14.65 -12.74 5.26
C ARG A 170 13.42 -12.30 6.03
N ILE A 171 13.28 -10.99 6.15
CA ILE A 171 12.15 -10.34 6.81
C ILE A 171 11.53 -9.29 5.91
N ALA A 172 10.25 -9.02 6.11
CA ALA A 172 9.59 -7.84 5.55
C ALA A 172 9.62 -6.71 6.58
N LEU A 173 10.12 -5.55 6.18
CA LEU A 173 10.16 -4.35 7.00
C LEU A 173 9.16 -3.33 6.46
N LYS A 174 8.05 -3.14 7.17
CA LYS A 174 7.06 -2.11 6.85
C LYS A 174 7.40 -0.83 7.59
N VAL A 175 7.56 0.26 6.86
CA VAL A 175 7.93 1.58 7.39
C VAL A 175 6.78 2.56 7.13
N LEU A 176 6.31 3.20 8.18
CA LEU A 176 5.33 4.28 8.12
C LEU A 176 6.07 5.62 8.23
N ARG A 177 5.93 6.47 7.22
CA ARG A 177 6.56 7.80 7.19
C ARG A 177 5.83 8.76 8.14
N HIS A 178 6.60 9.55 8.88
CA HIS A 178 6.05 10.62 9.71
C HIS A 178 5.39 11.70 8.83
N VAL A 179 4.17 12.08 9.20
CA VAL A 179 3.52 13.28 8.68
C VAL A 179 3.58 14.32 9.79
N PRO A 180 4.27 15.47 9.59
CA PRO A 180 4.40 16.49 10.63
C PRO A 180 3.08 17.24 10.82
N ASP A 181 2.14 16.62 11.53
CA ASP A 181 0.89 17.29 11.93
C ASP A 181 0.52 16.86 13.36
N ALA A 182 -0.03 17.75 14.16
CA ALA A 182 -0.35 17.49 15.58
C ALA A 182 -1.31 16.30 15.81
N GLY A 183 -1.99 15.85 14.73
CA GLY A 183 -2.77 14.60 14.71
C GLY A 183 -1.95 13.34 14.44
N ALA A 184 -0.76 13.46 13.86
CA ALA A 184 0.05 12.34 13.39
C ALA A 184 0.65 11.53 14.54
N SER A 185 1.03 12.16 15.65
CA SER A 185 1.55 11.46 16.83
C SER A 185 0.53 10.43 17.37
N ARG A 186 -0.74 10.78 17.44
CA ARG A 186 -1.81 9.86 17.87
C ARG A 186 -2.06 8.72 16.87
N LEU A 187 -1.80 8.96 15.59
CA LEU A 187 -1.91 7.93 14.55
C LEU A 187 -0.79 6.90 14.68
N PHE A 188 0.45 7.37 14.97
CA PHE A 188 1.60 6.52 15.24
C PHE A 188 1.38 5.64 16.48
N ASP A 189 0.95 6.24 17.59
CA ASP A 189 0.72 5.52 18.83
C ASP A 189 -0.33 4.42 18.65
N ARG A 190 -1.44 4.72 17.97
CA ARG A 190 -2.47 3.72 17.65
C ARG A 190 -1.96 2.62 16.74
N PHE A 191 -1.20 2.99 15.71
CA PHE A 191 -0.60 2.02 14.79
C PHE A 191 0.31 1.03 15.53
N LEU A 192 1.20 1.53 16.39
CA LEU A 192 2.09 0.68 17.19
C LEU A 192 1.31 -0.18 18.18
N GLN A 193 0.36 0.40 18.92
CA GLN A 193 -0.45 -0.33 19.91
C GLN A 193 -1.21 -1.53 19.31
N GLU A 194 -1.81 -1.37 18.14
CA GLU A 194 -2.53 -2.49 17.52
C GLU A 194 -1.56 -3.56 17.00
N TYR A 195 -0.40 -3.17 16.44
CA TYR A 195 0.61 -4.15 16.06
C TYR A 195 1.29 -4.83 17.26
N GLU A 196 1.39 -4.17 18.42
CA GLU A 196 1.81 -4.82 19.67
C GLU A 196 0.87 -5.96 20.09
N ILE A 197 -0.45 -5.78 19.92
CA ILE A 197 -1.42 -6.83 20.19
C ILE A 197 -1.23 -7.98 19.21
N ILE A 198 -1.10 -7.68 17.92
CA ILE A 198 -0.90 -8.68 16.87
C ILE A 198 0.40 -9.47 17.08
N ALA A 199 1.48 -8.79 17.52
CA ALA A 199 2.76 -9.43 17.80
C ALA A 199 2.69 -10.53 18.88
N ARG A 200 1.67 -10.49 19.73
CA ARG A 200 1.42 -11.49 20.77
C ARG A 200 0.55 -12.66 20.29
N ILE A 201 -0.02 -12.57 19.09
CA ILE A 201 -0.88 -13.62 18.53
C ILE A 201 0.00 -14.70 17.89
N ALA A 202 0.06 -15.86 18.50
CA ALA A 202 0.74 -17.04 17.94
C ALA A 202 -0.27 -17.90 17.18
N HIS A 203 -0.46 -17.68 15.88
CA HIS A 203 -1.37 -18.46 15.04
C HIS A 203 -0.73 -18.76 13.68
N PRO A 204 -0.85 -19.98 13.12
CA PRO A 204 -0.20 -20.35 11.86
C PRO A 204 -0.64 -19.51 10.65
N ASN A 205 -1.83 -18.92 10.70
CA ASN A 205 -2.39 -18.12 9.61
C ASN A 205 -2.43 -16.61 9.91
N VAL A 206 -1.70 -16.14 10.91
CA VAL A 206 -1.45 -14.72 11.18
C VAL A 206 0.03 -14.44 10.95
N VAL A 207 0.34 -13.31 10.32
CA VAL A 207 1.73 -12.90 10.08
C VAL A 207 2.49 -12.78 11.40
N ARG A 208 3.69 -13.36 11.46
CA ARG A 208 4.55 -13.26 12.63
C ARG A 208 5.27 -11.92 12.63
N ILE A 209 5.13 -11.16 13.70
CA ILE A 209 5.85 -9.92 13.94
C ILE A 209 7.04 -10.22 14.83
N PHE A 210 8.24 -9.80 14.41
CA PHE A 210 9.48 -10.03 15.15
C PHE A 210 9.87 -8.85 16.01
N ASP A 211 9.53 -7.63 15.54
CA ASP A 211 9.94 -6.38 16.17
C ASP A 211 9.12 -5.22 15.65
N LEU A 212 8.92 -4.20 16.44
CA LEU A 212 8.26 -2.95 16.07
C LEU A 212 8.80 -1.81 16.93
N GLY A 213 8.80 -0.61 16.37
CA GLY A 213 9.33 0.55 17.08
C GLY A 213 9.24 1.85 16.27
N VAL A 214 9.84 2.88 16.83
CA VAL A 214 10.03 4.18 16.18
C VAL A 214 11.52 4.45 16.05
N ALA A 215 11.96 4.80 14.86
CA ALA A 215 13.33 5.22 14.57
C ALA A 215 13.26 6.45 13.66
N ASP A 216 13.98 7.53 13.99
CA ASP A 216 14.13 8.75 13.20
C ASP A 216 12.81 9.24 12.56
N ASP A 217 11.80 9.58 13.35
CA ASP A 217 10.48 10.01 12.88
C ASP A 217 9.69 8.99 12.03
N HIS A 218 10.08 7.71 12.02
CA HIS A 218 9.40 6.66 11.29
C HIS A 218 8.99 5.52 12.23
N ALA A 219 7.75 5.07 12.16
CA ALA A 219 7.37 3.81 12.79
C ALA A 219 7.73 2.65 11.85
N TYR A 220 8.26 1.57 12.39
CA TYR A 220 8.56 0.37 11.62
C TYR A 220 7.98 -0.88 12.27
N ILE A 221 7.69 -1.86 11.43
CA ILE A 221 7.28 -3.20 11.83
C ILE A 221 8.12 -4.19 11.04
N ALA A 222 8.82 -5.06 11.75
CA ALA A 222 9.57 -6.16 11.18
C ALA A 222 8.77 -7.45 11.33
N MET A 223 8.47 -8.10 10.21
CA MET A 223 7.62 -9.27 10.16
C MET A 223 8.22 -10.36 9.26
N GLU A 224 7.68 -11.57 9.35
CA GLU A 224 8.07 -12.65 8.45
C GLU A 224 7.89 -12.25 6.97
N TYR A 225 8.85 -12.64 6.15
CA TYR A 225 8.76 -12.46 4.70
C TYR A 225 8.02 -13.66 4.08
N LEU A 226 6.98 -13.37 3.32
CA LEU A 226 6.11 -14.33 2.66
C LEU A 226 6.35 -14.24 1.15
N GLY A 227 7.26 -15.06 0.64
CA GLY A 227 7.76 -14.96 -0.74
C GLY A 227 6.92 -15.69 -1.79
N ALA A 228 5.94 -16.52 -1.39
CA ALA A 228 5.15 -17.34 -2.33
C ALA A 228 3.94 -16.60 -2.94
N GLY A 229 3.94 -15.26 -2.92
CA GLY A 229 2.90 -14.40 -3.51
C GLY A 229 1.65 -14.30 -2.65
N ASN A 230 0.62 -13.65 -3.18
CA ASN A 230 -0.65 -13.41 -2.49
C ASN A 230 -1.83 -14.10 -3.20
N LEU A 231 -2.98 -14.11 -2.54
CA LEU A 231 -4.18 -14.76 -3.08
C LEU A 231 -4.69 -14.05 -4.36
N ALA A 232 -4.55 -12.71 -4.48
CA ALA A 232 -4.99 -12.01 -5.68
C ALA A 232 -4.22 -12.45 -6.94
N GLU A 233 -2.94 -12.78 -6.81
CA GLU A 233 -2.13 -13.33 -7.92
C GLU A 233 -2.58 -14.74 -8.33
N ARG A 234 -3.20 -15.49 -7.41
CA ARG A 234 -3.72 -16.84 -7.68
C ARG A 234 -5.16 -16.85 -8.22
N LEU A 235 -5.91 -15.77 -8.01
CA LEU A 235 -7.31 -15.61 -8.46
C LEU A 235 -7.42 -15.19 -9.93
N THR A 236 -6.66 -15.84 -10.82
CA THR A 236 -6.82 -15.66 -12.28
C THR A 236 -7.99 -16.43 -12.85
N LYS A 237 -8.53 -17.37 -12.08
CA LYS A 237 -9.71 -18.23 -12.38
C LYS A 237 -10.26 -18.82 -11.08
N ALA A 238 -11.45 -19.41 -11.15
CA ALA A 238 -12.03 -20.15 -10.03
C ALA A 238 -11.09 -21.24 -9.50
N LEU A 239 -11.05 -21.38 -8.18
CA LEU A 239 -10.26 -22.41 -7.49
C LEU A 239 -11.12 -23.68 -7.28
N PRO A 240 -10.48 -24.86 -7.15
CA PRO A 240 -11.20 -26.09 -6.79
C PRO A 240 -11.95 -25.92 -5.46
N PRO A 241 -13.18 -26.41 -5.32
CA PRO A 241 -14.00 -26.26 -4.11
C PRO A 241 -13.32 -26.72 -2.83
N ALA A 242 -12.53 -27.81 -2.88
CA ALA A 242 -11.78 -28.30 -1.73
C ALA A 242 -10.70 -27.32 -1.27
N VAL A 243 -10.03 -26.63 -2.22
CA VAL A 243 -9.05 -25.57 -1.92
C VAL A 243 -9.73 -24.35 -1.32
N VAL A 244 -10.91 -23.96 -1.86
CA VAL A 244 -11.68 -22.85 -1.31
C VAL A 244 -12.09 -23.13 0.13
N LEU A 245 -12.55 -24.35 0.42
CA LEU A 245 -12.92 -24.75 1.77
C LEU A 245 -11.72 -24.67 2.71
N ASP A 246 -10.58 -25.20 2.30
CA ASP A 246 -9.34 -25.16 3.10
C ASP A 246 -8.88 -23.72 3.36
N TYR A 247 -8.81 -22.88 2.33
CA TYR A 247 -8.42 -21.48 2.50
C TYR A 247 -9.41 -20.70 3.37
N THR A 248 -10.72 -20.93 3.19
CA THR A 248 -11.74 -20.28 4.02
C THR A 248 -11.61 -20.67 5.49
N ARG A 249 -11.28 -21.94 5.80
CA ARG A 249 -10.97 -22.39 7.17
C ARG A 249 -9.73 -21.72 7.73
N GLN A 250 -8.64 -21.67 6.97
CA GLN A 250 -7.40 -21.04 7.41
C GLN A 250 -7.61 -19.55 7.70
N ILE A 251 -8.34 -18.82 6.83
CA ILE A 251 -8.66 -17.40 7.03
C ILE A 251 -9.60 -17.25 8.24
N GLY A 252 -10.63 -18.09 8.35
CA GLY A 252 -11.54 -18.10 9.47
C GLY A 252 -10.83 -18.32 10.81
N GLY A 253 -9.89 -19.26 10.87
CA GLY A 253 -9.07 -19.51 12.06
C GLY A 253 -8.18 -18.31 12.43
N ALA A 254 -7.59 -17.65 11.43
CA ALA A 254 -6.83 -16.42 11.66
C ALA A 254 -7.72 -15.29 12.19
N LEU A 255 -8.93 -15.11 11.61
CA LEU A 255 -9.90 -14.13 12.09
C LEU A 255 -10.33 -14.43 13.52
N GLN A 256 -10.60 -15.69 13.85
CA GLN A 256 -10.92 -16.09 15.24
C GLN A 256 -9.82 -15.68 16.22
N ALA A 257 -8.57 -15.93 15.86
CA ALA A 257 -7.43 -15.59 16.72
C ALA A 257 -7.29 -14.07 16.94
N ILE A 258 -7.42 -13.25 15.90
CA ILE A 258 -7.31 -11.79 16.04
C ILE A 258 -8.53 -11.19 16.74
N HIS A 259 -9.76 -11.67 16.46
CA HIS A 259 -10.99 -11.20 17.11
C HIS A 259 -10.98 -11.53 18.60
N SER A 260 -10.47 -12.71 18.98
CA SER A 260 -10.30 -13.08 20.40
C SER A 260 -9.32 -12.19 21.16
N ALA A 261 -8.38 -11.54 20.44
CA ALA A 261 -7.46 -10.54 20.98
C ALA A 261 -8.03 -9.10 20.93
N GLY A 262 -9.30 -8.93 20.53
CA GLY A 262 -9.95 -7.62 20.39
C GLY A 262 -9.50 -6.81 19.17
N VAL A 263 -8.89 -7.44 18.18
CA VAL A 263 -8.41 -6.79 16.96
C VAL A 263 -9.31 -7.13 15.77
N LEU A 264 -9.65 -6.14 14.96
CA LEU A 264 -10.34 -6.32 13.68
C LEU A 264 -9.36 -6.16 12.53
N HIS A 265 -9.52 -6.92 11.44
CA HIS A 265 -8.67 -6.80 10.26
C HIS A 265 -9.00 -5.55 9.43
N ARG A 266 -10.27 -5.25 9.21
CA ARG A 266 -10.83 -4.05 8.54
C ARG A 266 -10.44 -3.81 7.07
N ASP A 267 -9.43 -4.49 6.55
CA ASP A 267 -8.99 -4.43 5.14
C ASP A 267 -8.73 -5.83 4.58
N LEU A 268 -9.60 -6.79 4.91
CA LEU A 268 -9.47 -8.15 4.42
C LEU A 268 -9.78 -8.17 2.91
N LYS A 269 -8.78 -8.61 2.13
CA LYS A 269 -8.84 -8.72 0.67
C LYS A 269 -7.79 -9.71 0.18
N PRO A 270 -7.91 -10.25 -1.03
CA PRO A 270 -6.95 -11.24 -1.56
C PRO A 270 -5.49 -10.80 -1.53
N ALA A 271 -5.20 -9.50 -1.76
CA ALA A 271 -3.84 -8.98 -1.70
C ALA A 271 -3.21 -8.99 -0.28
N ASN A 272 -4.03 -9.06 0.78
CA ASN A 272 -3.59 -9.11 2.18
C ASN A 272 -3.57 -10.55 2.74
N ILE A 273 -3.72 -11.55 1.87
CA ILE A 273 -3.62 -12.98 2.17
C ILE A 273 -2.41 -13.51 1.42
N MET A 274 -1.32 -13.70 2.12
CA MET A 274 -0.05 -14.14 1.52
C MET A 274 0.24 -15.61 1.82
N PHE A 275 1.09 -16.20 1.01
CA PHE A 275 1.45 -17.61 1.13
C PHE A 275 2.89 -17.78 1.60
N ARG A 276 3.10 -18.77 2.47
CA ARG A 276 4.41 -19.32 2.79
C ARG A 276 4.83 -20.34 1.74
N ASP A 277 6.10 -20.59 1.64
CA ASP A 277 6.66 -21.63 0.74
C ASP A 277 6.11 -23.03 1.06
N THR A 278 5.62 -23.24 2.28
CA THR A 278 4.94 -24.48 2.70
C THR A 278 3.53 -24.63 2.12
N GLY A 279 2.99 -23.60 1.47
CA GLY A 279 1.63 -23.57 0.94
C GLY A 279 0.58 -23.08 1.94
N SER A 280 0.90 -22.90 3.23
CA SER A 280 -0.02 -22.28 4.20
C SER A 280 -0.15 -20.77 3.95
N LEU A 281 -1.32 -20.23 4.21
CA LEU A 281 -1.55 -18.79 4.10
C LEU A 281 -1.38 -18.05 5.44
N ALA A 282 -1.15 -16.73 5.35
CA ALA A 282 -1.16 -15.85 6.50
C ALA A 282 -1.83 -14.51 6.16
N LEU A 283 -2.61 -13.98 7.09
CA LEU A 283 -3.15 -12.63 7.03
C LEU A 283 -2.07 -11.62 7.35
N ILE A 284 -1.98 -10.58 6.52
CA ILE A 284 -1.09 -9.44 6.68
C ILE A 284 -1.89 -8.14 6.66
N ASP A 285 -1.27 -7.02 6.99
CA ASP A 285 -1.81 -5.67 6.78
C ASP A 285 -3.18 -5.40 7.42
N PHE A 286 -3.22 -5.24 8.72
CA PHE A 286 -4.38 -4.81 9.48
C PHE A 286 -4.70 -3.34 9.18
N GLY A 287 -5.94 -3.05 8.78
CA GLY A 287 -6.38 -1.82 8.09
C GLY A 287 -6.52 -0.55 8.93
N LEU A 288 -5.70 -0.35 9.95
CA LEU A 288 -5.76 0.75 10.92
C LEU A 288 -5.62 2.14 10.28
N ALA A 289 -4.65 2.29 9.38
CA ALA A 289 -4.45 3.54 8.65
C ALA A 289 -5.62 3.88 7.70
N LYS A 290 -6.37 2.87 7.23
CA LYS A 290 -7.52 3.08 6.33
C LYS A 290 -8.75 3.59 7.03
N GLN A 291 -9.02 3.17 8.26
CA GLN A 291 -10.21 3.63 8.98
C GLN A 291 -10.20 5.14 9.22
N VAL A 292 -9.05 5.70 9.54
CA VAL A 292 -8.88 7.16 9.71
C VAL A 292 -9.10 7.90 8.39
N ARG A 293 -8.59 7.35 7.27
CA ARG A 293 -8.75 7.94 5.94
C ARG A 293 -10.16 7.78 5.40
N LEU A 294 -10.81 6.63 5.61
CA LEU A 294 -12.16 6.38 5.13
C LEU A 294 -13.17 7.34 5.79
N HIS A 295 -13.05 7.56 7.12
CA HIS A 295 -13.85 8.59 7.80
C HIS A 295 -13.62 9.99 7.22
N ALA A 296 -12.37 10.36 6.96
CA ALA A 296 -12.04 11.67 6.38
C ALA A 296 -12.50 11.78 4.92
N ALA A 297 -12.42 10.71 4.12
CA ALA A 297 -12.81 10.73 2.71
C ALA A 297 -14.33 10.75 2.52
N ILE A 298 -15.09 9.98 3.31
CA ILE A 298 -16.57 9.96 3.23
C ILE A 298 -17.16 11.27 3.76
N THR A 299 -16.52 11.89 4.78
CA THR A 299 -17.02 13.12 5.40
C THR A 299 -16.49 14.41 4.79
N GLY A 300 -15.40 14.39 4.04
CA GLY A 300 -14.71 15.61 3.61
C GLY A 300 -14.58 15.82 2.10
N THR A 301 -14.09 14.87 1.33
CA THR A 301 -13.72 15.08 -0.09
C THR A 301 -14.43 14.17 -1.08
N GLY A 302 -15.18 13.16 -0.62
CA GLY A 302 -15.86 12.19 -1.48
C GLY A 302 -14.91 11.25 -2.27
N GLN A 303 -13.61 11.34 -2.06
CA GLN A 303 -12.63 10.50 -2.73
C GLN A 303 -12.37 9.22 -1.93
N ILE A 304 -12.83 8.09 -2.46
CA ILE A 304 -12.55 6.77 -1.90
C ILE A 304 -11.26 6.26 -2.54
N PHE A 305 -10.19 6.11 -1.74
CA PHE A 305 -8.94 5.53 -2.20
C PHE A 305 -9.06 4.01 -2.39
N GLY A 306 -8.97 3.55 -3.64
CA GLY A 306 -9.09 2.16 -4.04
C GLY A 306 -10.54 1.73 -4.25
N THR A 307 -10.72 0.58 -4.91
CA THR A 307 -12.06 0.08 -5.21
C THR A 307 -12.56 -0.83 -4.08
N PRO A 308 -13.76 -0.56 -3.51
CA PRO A 308 -14.25 -1.20 -2.28
C PRO A 308 -14.90 -2.57 -2.52
N TYR A 309 -14.26 -3.46 -3.28
CA TYR A 309 -14.85 -4.76 -3.68
C TYR A 309 -15.11 -5.74 -2.53
N TYR A 310 -14.45 -5.57 -1.39
CA TYR A 310 -14.55 -6.47 -0.22
C TYR A 310 -15.07 -5.75 1.02
N MET A 311 -15.51 -4.51 0.86
CA MET A 311 -15.98 -3.66 1.96
C MET A 311 -17.37 -4.11 2.41
N SER A 312 -17.58 -4.18 3.71
CA SER A 312 -18.92 -4.47 4.24
C SER A 312 -19.85 -3.26 4.07
N PRO A 313 -21.20 -3.47 4.04
CA PRO A 313 -22.17 -2.37 3.94
C PRO A 313 -21.95 -1.29 5.00
N GLU A 314 -21.73 -1.65 6.25
CA GLU A 314 -21.48 -0.75 7.37
C GLU A 314 -20.18 0.05 7.20
N GLN A 315 -19.13 -0.55 6.66
CA GLN A 315 -17.90 0.19 6.30
C GLN A 315 -18.17 1.23 5.21
N GLY A 316 -18.96 0.86 4.18
CA GLY A 316 -19.34 1.76 3.10
C GLY A 316 -20.18 2.95 3.56
N HIS A 317 -20.91 2.82 4.66
CA HIS A 317 -21.71 3.88 5.28
C HIS A 317 -21.00 4.60 6.44
N ALA A 318 -19.71 4.31 6.69
CA ALA A 318 -18.95 4.81 7.84
C ALA A 318 -19.61 4.52 9.21
N GLU A 319 -20.36 3.46 9.30
CA GLU A 319 -20.95 2.98 10.54
C GLU A 319 -19.93 2.23 11.40
N PRO A 320 -20.17 2.06 12.72
CA PRO A 320 -19.32 1.25 13.58
C PRO A 320 -19.18 -0.18 13.06
N THR A 321 -17.95 -0.66 12.97
CA THR A 321 -17.58 -2.00 12.51
C THR A 321 -17.29 -2.93 13.67
N ASP A 322 -17.60 -4.21 13.50
CA ASP A 322 -17.26 -5.29 14.40
C ASP A 322 -16.72 -6.52 13.64
N GLU A 323 -16.49 -7.63 14.31
CA GLU A 323 -15.94 -8.86 13.71
C GLU A 323 -16.74 -9.37 12.51
N ARG A 324 -18.03 -9.09 12.45
CA ARG A 324 -18.93 -9.49 11.35
C ARG A 324 -18.64 -8.74 10.04
N SER A 325 -17.95 -7.59 10.12
CA SER A 325 -17.46 -6.87 8.93
C SER A 325 -16.34 -7.64 8.23
N ASP A 326 -15.42 -8.24 8.99
CA ASP A 326 -14.34 -9.07 8.43
C ASP A 326 -14.92 -10.39 7.85
N LEU A 327 -15.95 -10.96 8.50
CA LEU A 327 -16.64 -12.14 7.99
C LEU A 327 -17.36 -11.86 6.65
N TYR A 328 -17.97 -10.67 6.49
CA TYR A 328 -18.54 -10.25 5.21
C TYR A 328 -17.45 -10.15 4.12
N SER A 329 -16.31 -9.56 4.44
CA SER A 329 -15.17 -9.48 3.51
C SER A 329 -14.67 -10.87 3.12
N LEU A 330 -14.61 -11.80 4.06
CA LEU A 330 -14.31 -13.21 3.78
C LEU A 330 -15.36 -13.85 2.84
N GLY A 331 -16.64 -13.51 2.99
CA GLY A 331 -17.70 -13.93 2.08
C GLY A 331 -17.47 -13.46 0.63
N CYS A 332 -17.05 -12.20 0.45
CA CYS A 332 -16.69 -11.68 -0.87
C CYS A 332 -15.50 -12.45 -1.48
N ILE A 333 -14.48 -12.74 -0.67
CA ILE A 333 -13.30 -13.50 -1.09
C ILE A 333 -13.67 -14.95 -1.42
N ALA A 334 -14.48 -15.59 -0.59
CA ALA A 334 -14.93 -16.97 -0.84
C ALA A 334 -15.73 -17.09 -2.14
N HIS A 335 -16.61 -16.12 -2.42
CA HIS A 335 -17.32 -16.07 -3.69
C HIS A 335 -16.34 -15.95 -4.87
N GLU A 336 -15.38 -15.02 -4.80
CA GLU A 336 -14.39 -14.83 -5.87
C GLU A 336 -13.50 -16.08 -6.04
N MET A 337 -13.10 -16.74 -4.97
CA MET A 337 -12.38 -18.02 -5.06
C MET A 337 -13.19 -19.11 -5.76
N LEU A 338 -14.52 -19.20 -5.51
CA LEU A 338 -15.39 -20.22 -6.08
C LEU A 338 -15.72 -19.95 -7.56
N THR A 339 -15.86 -18.70 -7.95
CA THR A 339 -16.40 -18.32 -9.27
C THR A 339 -15.35 -17.72 -10.21
N GLY A 340 -14.25 -17.19 -9.69
CA GLY A 340 -13.29 -16.34 -10.42
C GLY A 340 -13.76 -14.88 -10.56
N ASP A 341 -14.98 -14.56 -10.12
CA ASP A 341 -15.59 -13.24 -10.26
C ASP A 341 -15.93 -12.63 -8.90
N ARG A 342 -15.79 -11.32 -8.78
CA ARG A 342 -16.21 -10.60 -7.58
C ARG A 342 -17.73 -10.57 -7.44
N PRO A 343 -18.28 -10.70 -6.22
CA PRO A 343 -19.74 -10.75 -6.03
C PRO A 343 -20.44 -9.44 -6.44
N PHE A 344 -19.76 -8.30 -6.27
CA PHE A 344 -20.32 -6.99 -6.57
C PHE A 344 -19.30 -6.14 -7.32
N THR A 345 -19.70 -5.64 -8.49
CA THR A 345 -18.88 -4.77 -9.35
C THR A 345 -19.75 -3.64 -9.92
N ALA A 346 -19.16 -2.47 -10.13
CA ALA A 346 -19.80 -1.33 -10.78
C ALA A 346 -18.74 -0.47 -11.48
N SER A 347 -19.17 0.51 -12.29
CA SER A 347 -18.29 1.43 -13.01
C SER A 347 -17.64 2.50 -12.10
N SER A 348 -18.11 2.67 -10.87
CA SER A 348 -17.54 3.63 -9.90
C SER A 348 -17.44 3.00 -8.51
N PRO A 349 -16.52 3.49 -7.66
CA PRO A 349 -16.39 3.05 -6.27
C PRO A 349 -17.69 3.18 -5.47
N MET A 350 -18.41 4.30 -5.62
CA MET A 350 -19.71 4.51 -4.97
C MET A 350 -20.76 3.52 -5.47
N GLY A 351 -20.73 3.17 -6.77
CA GLY A 351 -21.61 2.14 -7.33
C GLY A 351 -21.34 0.75 -6.73
N VAL A 352 -20.09 0.43 -6.41
CA VAL A 352 -19.73 -0.83 -5.71
C VAL A 352 -20.29 -0.82 -4.29
N ILE A 353 -20.08 0.28 -3.52
CA ILE A 353 -20.63 0.45 -2.18
C ILE A 353 -22.15 0.30 -2.17
N TYR A 354 -22.82 0.96 -3.12
CA TYR A 354 -24.27 0.85 -3.27
C TYR A 354 -24.71 -0.61 -3.49
N ARG A 355 -23.98 -1.37 -4.30
CA ARG A 355 -24.30 -2.79 -4.54
C ARG A 355 -24.09 -3.66 -3.32
N HIS A 356 -23.06 -3.44 -2.53
CA HIS A 356 -22.88 -4.13 -1.25
C HIS A 356 -24.06 -3.95 -0.30
N ALA A 357 -24.68 -2.77 -0.30
CA ALA A 357 -25.80 -2.43 0.58
C ALA A 357 -27.19 -2.84 0.01
N ASN A 358 -27.34 -2.99 -1.32
CA ASN A 358 -28.66 -3.06 -1.93
C ASN A 358 -28.85 -4.22 -2.93
N ALA A 359 -27.77 -4.81 -3.45
CA ALA A 359 -27.89 -5.86 -4.43
C ALA A 359 -28.32 -7.20 -3.80
N PRO A 360 -29.06 -8.04 -4.53
CA PRO A 360 -29.37 -9.40 -4.06
C PRO A 360 -28.09 -10.21 -3.90
N ARG A 361 -28.09 -11.15 -2.96
CA ARG A 361 -26.97 -12.07 -2.72
C ARG A 361 -26.69 -12.88 -3.99
N PRO A 362 -25.42 -13.06 -4.39
CA PRO A 362 -25.06 -13.80 -5.57
C PRO A 362 -25.47 -15.27 -5.46
N ARG A 363 -25.92 -15.85 -6.58
CA ARG A 363 -26.27 -17.26 -6.65
C ARG A 363 -25.16 -18.04 -7.32
N LEU A 364 -24.70 -19.10 -6.68
CA LEU A 364 -23.70 -20.00 -7.19
C LEU A 364 -24.28 -20.94 -8.28
N HIS A 365 -23.43 -21.39 -9.16
CA HIS A 365 -23.79 -22.46 -10.09
C HIS A 365 -24.16 -23.73 -9.32
N ARG A 366 -25.03 -24.59 -9.94
CA ARG A 366 -25.54 -25.81 -9.29
C ARG A 366 -24.47 -26.73 -8.70
N ASP A 367 -23.29 -26.77 -9.29
CA ASP A 367 -22.19 -27.64 -8.83
C ASP A 367 -21.51 -27.11 -7.55
N LEU A 368 -21.81 -25.87 -7.15
CA LEU A 368 -21.26 -25.18 -5.97
C LEU A 368 -22.32 -24.90 -4.90
N THR A 369 -23.53 -25.46 -5.06
CA THR A 369 -24.67 -25.18 -4.16
C THR A 369 -24.42 -25.55 -2.71
N ALA A 370 -23.49 -26.48 -2.42
CA ALA A 370 -23.08 -26.80 -1.07
C ALA A 370 -22.55 -25.58 -0.29
N PHE A 371 -21.91 -24.62 -0.97
CA PHE A 371 -21.41 -23.39 -0.37
C PHE A 371 -22.47 -22.29 -0.23
N GLN A 372 -23.62 -22.40 -0.90
CA GLN A 372 -24.63 -21.33 -0.92
C GLN A 372 -25.10 -20.92 0.46
N PRO A 373 -25.42 -21.85 1.42
CA PRO A 373 -25.86 -21.45 2.75
C PRO A 373 -24.79 -20.66 3.53
N ILE A 374 -23.51 -21.00 3.33
CA ILE A 374 -22.39 -20.28 3.94
C ILE A 374 -22.29 -18.87 3.37
N LEU A 375 -22.32 -18.74 2.04
CA LEU A 375 -22.26 -17.43 1.38
C LEU A 375 -23.48 -16.57 1.68
N ASP A 376 -24.67 -17.14 1.74
CA ASP A 376 -25.91 -16.41 2.07
C ASP A 376 -25.81 -15.76 3.48
N ARG A 377 -25.16 -16.44 4.44
CA ARG A 377 -24.93 -15.88 5.76
C ARG A 377 -23.77 -14.88 5.76
N LEU A 378 -22.63 -15.19 5.14
CA LEU A 378 -21.47 -14.27 5.10
C LEU A 378 -21.83 -12.94 4.42
N LEU A 379 -22.57 -12.99 3.30
CA LEU A 379 -22.95 -11.84 2.48
C LEU A 379 -24.31 -11.23 2.86
N ALA A 380 -24.87 -11.54 4.02
CA ALA A 380 -26.07 -10.89 4.51
C ALA A 380 -25.85 -9.39 4.73
N ILE A 381 -26.78 -8.56 4.23
CA ILE A 381 -26.72 -7.10 4.39
C ILE A 381 -26.86 -6.75 5.88
N ASP A 382 -27.90 -7.30 6.53
CA ASP A 382 -28.05 -7.20 7.97
C ASP A 382 -27.00 -8.05 8.68
N ARG A 383 -26.18 -7.42 9.51
CA ARG A 383 -25.14 -8.08 10.28
C ARG A 383 -25.69 -9.09 11.30
N LEU A 384 -26.95 -8.97 11.70
CA LEU A 384 -27.59 -9.94 12.59
C LEU A 384 -27.91 -11.27 11.91
N GLU A 385 -28.04 -11.28 10.58
CA GLU A 385 -28.22 -12.49 9.78
C GLU A 385 -26.91 -13.21 9.46
N ARG A 386 -25.75 -12.57 9.71
CA ARG A 386 -24.42 -13.15 9.45
C ARG A 386 -24.05 -14.17 10.50
N PHE A 387 -22.94 -14.88 10.30
CA PHE A 387 -22.24 -15.54 11.40
C PHE A 387 -21.87 -14.51 12.44
N GLN A 388 -22.15 -14.80 13.72
CA GLN A 388 -21.91 -13.84 14.80
C GLN A 388 -20.47 -13.88 15.29
N SER A 389 -19.70 -14.91 14.92
CA SER A 389 -18.27 -15.04 15.19
C SER A 389 -17.58 -15.90 14.14
N ALA A 390 -16.24 -15.79 14.06
CA ALA A 390 -15.46 -16.70 13.23
C ALA A 390 -15.54 -18.16 13.71
N ALA A 391 -15.73 -18.41 15.02
CA ALA A 391 -15.95 -19.75 15.54
C ALA A 391 -17.23 -20.39 14.96
N GLU A 392 -18.33 -19.65 14.94
CA GLU A 392 -19.60 -20.13 14.35
C GLU A 392 -19.45 -20.46 12.85
N LEU A 393 -18.68 -19.67 12.13
CA LEU A 393 -18.34 -19.95 10.72
C LEU A 393 -17.55 -21.26 10.59
N LEU A 394 -16.53 -21.47 11.43
CA LEU A 394 -15.69 -22.66 11.38
C LEU A 394 -16.51 -23.93 11.66
N ASP A 395 -17.39 -23.90 12.67
CA ASP A 395 -18.32 -25.00 12.97
C ASP A 395 -19.22 -25.34 11.76
N ALA A 396 -19.71 -24.31 11.05
CA ALA A 396 -20.52 -24.50 9.86
C ALA A 396 -19.71 -25.08 8.67
N LEU A 397 -18.44 -24.68 8.53
CA LEU A 397 -17.54 -25.21 7.49
C LEU A 397 -17.16 -26.68 7.76
N ASP A 398 -17.07 -27.10 9.02
CA ASP A 398 -16.77 -28.50 9.38
C ASP A 398 -17.89 -29.46 8.99
N GLY A 399 -19.13 -28.96 8.95
CA GLY A 399 -20.27 -29.72 8.45
C GLY A 399 -20.38 -29.81 6.92
N LEU A 400 -19.55 -29.01 6.19
CA LEU A 400 -19.66 -28.91 4.74
C LEU A 400 -18.94 -30.09 4.05
N LYS A 401 -19.72 -30.89 3.31
CA LYS A 401 -19.19 -31.96 2.45
C LYS A 401 -19.02 -31.43 1.04
N VAL A 402 -17.75 -31.31 0.61
CA VAL A 402 -17.38 -30.94 -0.75
C VAL A 402 -17.07 -32.24 -1.49
N GLY A 403 -17.86 -32.55 -2.50
CA GLY A 403 -17.69 -33.76 -3.34
C GLY A 403 -16.50 -33.63 -4.28
#